data_5e617dc2ea2fe3a20219e93adbe8a1b3
#
_entry.id   5e617dc2ea2fe3a20219e93adbe8a1b3
#
_cell.length_a   1.000
_cell.length_b   1.000
_cell.length_c   1.000
_cell.angle_alpha   90.00
_cell.angle_beta   90.00
_cell.angle_gamma   90.00
#
_symmetry.space_group_name_H-M   'P 1'
#
loop_
_entity.id
_entity.type
_entity.pdbx_description
1 polymer ?
#
loop_
_entity_poly.entity_id
_entity_poly.type
_entity_poly.pdbx_seq_one_letter_code
_entity_poly.pdbx_strand_id
1 'polypeptide(L)'
;MTGCVATAMGIIMKYHEYPIRAVNPPEYNYYSIDGYYSGHKLSYGDYDWGNMLSSYKGGGYNDAQADAVAELLYHCGANVEMNYSVSASGTQTSRVALALSEVFGYSPSIRYLQKEAYRWDEWKDMLRKELDLGYPMIYDGQSSSGGHAFVCDGYSEDGTFHINWGWDGYSNGYFVLSTLDAEGDGNGYSDGQAVLLEIRPEQSGEEYFIRPYLIRANYSKSGNNASVSFDMKYYALKDHVFYLELGVIGQDGAIVQKPTDPLARNFQAYVGGWRAVSYTHL
;
A
#
# COMPACT_ATOMS: atom_id res chain seq x y z
N MET A 1 9.15 17.35 -8.17
CA MET A 1 7.84 16.64 -8.25
C MET A 1 7.63 15.86 -6.97
N THR A 2 6.41 15.88 -6.39
CA THR A 2 6.10 15.25 -5.09
C THR A 2 6.21 13.72 -5.14
N GLY A 3 5.84 13.11 -6.25
CA GLY A 3 5.73 11.66 -6.41
C GLY A 3 4.37 11.10 -6.00
N CYS A 4 3.85 10.17 -6.81
CA CYS A 4 2.49 9.64 -6.66
C CYS A 4 2.26 8.93 -5.33
N VAL A 5 3.24 8.17 -4.84
CA VAL A 5 3.14 7.45 -3.56
C VAL A 5 3.01 8.41 -2.39
N ALA A 6 3.80 9.49 -2.35
CA ALA A 6 3.69 10.51 -1.31
C ALA A 6 2.35 11.26 -1.38
N THR A 7 1.87 11.54 -2.60
CA THR A 7 0.56 12.18 -2.81
C THR A 7 -0.58 11.28 -2.31
N ALA A 8 -0.59 9.99 -2.69
CA ALA A 8 -1.62 9.05 -2.24
C ALA A 8 -1.60 8.88 -0.71
N MET A 9 -0.39 8.79 -0.11
CA MET A 9 -0.22 8.74 1.34
C MET A 9 -0.76 10.00 2.02
N GLY A 10 -0.43 11.19 1.51
CA GLY A 10 -0.92 12.46 2.04
C GLY A 10 -2.43 12.62 1.96
N ILE A 11 -3.07 12.14 0.87
CA ILE A 11 -4.53 12.12 0.74
C ILE A 11 -5.18 11.28 1.84
N ILE A 12 -4.67 10.08 2.11
CA ILE A 12 -5.18 9.22 3.19
C ILE A 12 -4.96 9.87 4.57
N MET A 13 -3.78 10.45 4.81
CA MET A 13 -3.48 11.12 6.07
C MET A 13 -4.37 12.34 6.27
N LYS A 14 -4.67 13.11 5.22
CA LYS A 14 -5.63 14.23 5.28
C LYS A 14 -7.06 13.74 5.51
N TYR A 15 -7.48 12.61 4.94
CA TYR A 15 -8.79 12.01 5.21
C TYR A 15 -8.99 11.73 6.69
N HIS A 16 -7.97 11.19 7.36
CA HIS A 16 -8.01 10.91 8.79
C HIS A 16 -7.68 12.12 9.68
N GLU A 17 -7.12 13.21 9.12
CA GLU A 17 -6.52 14.33 9.86
C GLU A 17 -5.60 13.85 10.99
N TYR A 18 -4.78 12.85 10.68
CA TYR A 18 -3.96 12.12 11.64
C TYR A 18 -2.56 11.82 11.05
N PRO A 19 -1.49 11.84 11.88
CA PRO A 19 -1.45 12.23 13.30
C PRO A 19 -1.44 13.76 13.48
N ILE A 20 -1.59 14.23 14.71
CA ILE A 20 -1.31 15.65 15.01
C ILE A 20 0.16 15.96 14.75
N ARG A 21 1.05 15.03 15.14
CA ARG A 21 2.51 15.09 14.92
C ARG A 21 3.05 13.69 14.68
N ALA A 22 4.13 13.55 13.92
CA ALA A 22 4.83 12.28 13.78
C ALA A 22 5.23 11.73 15.16
N VAL A 23 4.93 10.45 15.42
CA VAL A 23 5.13 9.82 16.74
C VAL A 23 6.56 9.35 16.95
N ASN A 24 7.24 8.97 15.88
CA ASN A 24 8.62 8.47 15.91
C ASN A 24 9.41 8.99 14.70
N PRO A 25 9.65 10.33 14.63
CA PRO A 25 10.30 10.94 13.48
C PRO A 25 11.76 10.50 13.40
N PRO A 26 12.18 9.90 12.30
CA PRO A 26 13.57 9.51 12.13
C PRO A 26 14.48 10.72 11.79
N GLU A 27 15.77 10.59 12.09
CA GLU A 27 16.77 11.45 11.48
C GLU A 27 17.11 10.91 10.09
N TYR A 28 16.59 11.53 9.04
CA TYR A 28 16.78 11.05 7.68
C TYR A 28 17.83 11.79 6.89
N ASN A 29 18.64 10.97 6.20
CA ASN A 29 19.29 11.35 4.95
C ASN A 29 18.52 10.69 3.81
N TYR A 30 18.05 11.41 2.81
CA TYR A 30 17.47 10.83 1.61
C TYR A 30 18.34 11.09 0.39
N TYR A 31 18.22 10.21 -0.60
CA TYR A 31 18.97 10.29 -1.85
C TYR A 31 18.11 10.91 -2.93
N SER A 32 18.70 11.75 -3.79
CA SER A 32 18.09 12.07 -5.07
C SER A 32 18.76 11.27 -6.19
N ILE A 33 18.05 11.06 -7.30
CA ILE A 33 18.56 10.36 -8.48
C ILE A 33 19.80 11.04 -9.08
N ASP A 34 19.95 12.33 -8.81
CA ASP A 34 21.08 13.14 -9.29
C ASP A 34 22.36 12.93 -8.45
N GLY A 35 22.36 11.97 -7.54
CA GLY A 35 23.51 11.60 -6.73
C GLY A 35 23.86 12.60 -5.63
N TYR A 36 23.07 13.63 -5.43
CA TYR A 36 23.27 14.59 -4.37
C TYR A 36 22.71 14.05 -3.05
N TYR A 37 23.60 13.77 -2.11
CA TYR A 37 23.25 13.65 -0.71
C TYR A 37 22.83 15.03 -0.21
N SER A 38 21.55 15.24 -0.01
CA SER A 38 21.10 16.32 0.82
C SER A 38 20.76 15.71 2.19
N GLY A 39 21.73 15.70 3.10
CA GLY A 39 21.51 15.36 4.50
C GLY A 39 20.62 16.43 5.12
N HIS A 40 19.35 16.45 4.80
CA HIS A 40 18.39 17.34 5.44
C HIS A 40 17.85 16.65 6.68
N LYS A 41 18.09 17.27 7.81
CA LYS A 41 17.39 16.91 9.04
C LYS A 41 15.94 17.38 8.86
N LEU A 42 15.02 16.44 8.81
CA LEU A 42 13.61 16.75 8.79
C LEU A 42 13.20 17.31 10.15
N SER A 43 12.45 18.40 10.15
CA SER A 43 11.85 18.98 11.35
C SER A 43 10.36 18.67 11.33
N TYR A 44 9.87 17.97 12.33
CA TYR A 44 8.47 17.59 12.45
C TYR A 44 7.78 18.48 13.48
N GLY A 45 6.81 19.25 13.00
CA GLY A 45 5.88 20.04 13.83
C GLY A 45 4.51 19.35 13.93
N ASP A 46 3.53 20.09 14.45
CA ASP A 46 2.13 19.70 14.37
C ASP A 46 1.62 19.98 12.96
N TYR A 47 0.92 19.02 12.37
CA TYR A 47 0.33 19.18 11.05
C TYR A 47 -0.86 20.13 11.12
N ASP A 48 -0.86 21.14 10.28
CA ASP A 48 -1.96 22.10 10.17
C ASP A 48 -3.06 21.60 9.23
N TRP A 49 -3.80 20.59 9.71
CA TRP A 49 -4.86 19.95 8.95
C TRP A 49 -5.95 20.94 8.48
N GLY A 50 -6.20 21.99 9.27
CA GLY A 50 -7.20 23.02 8.96
C GLY A 50 -6.84 23.87 7.74
N ASN A 51 -5.55 24.04 7.46
CA ASN A 51 -5.07 24.77 6.29
C ASN A 51 -4.84 23.88 5.06
N MET A 52 -4.95 22.55 5.16
CA MET A 52 -4.85 21.67 4.00
C MET A 52 -6.18 21.62 3.26
N LEU A 53 -6.20 22.11 2.03
CA LEU A 53 -7.39 22.15 1.19
C LEU A 53 -7.69 20.78 0.55
N SER A 54 -8.95 20.55 0.22
CA SER A 54 -9.40 19.38 -0.54
C SER A 54 -8.98 19.42 -2.01
N SER A 55 -8.64 20.59 -2.54
CA SER A 55 -8.11 20.80 -3.89
C SER A 55 -7.29 22.08 -3.96
N TYR A 56 -6.24 22.06 -4.72
CA TYR A 56 -5.37 23.20 -5.02
C TYR A 56 -5.54 23.70 -6.45
N LYS A 57 -6.51 23.13 -7.17
CA LYS A 57 -6.81 23.45 -8.56
C LYS A 57 -7.18 24.93 -8.72
N GLY A 58 -6.55 25.58 -9.69
CA GLY A 58 -6.84 26.97 -10.01
C GLY A 58 -6.10 28.02 -9.16
N GLY A 59 -5.24 27.63 -8.23
CA GLY A 59 -4.33 28.55 -7.54
C GLY A 59 -4.98 29.48 -6.51
N GLY A 60 -6.20 29.18 -6.05
CA GLY A 60 -6.94 30.02 -5.08
C GLY A 60 -6.55 29.80 -3.61
N TYR A 61 -5.29 29.46 -3.30
CA TYR A 61 -4.77 29.21 -1.95
C TYR A 61 -3.73 30.24 -1.55
N ASN A 62 -3.57 30.43 -0.24
CA ASN A 62 -2.55 31.29 0.34
C ASN A 62 -1.27 30.48 0.75
N ASP A 63 -0.23 31.20 1.17
CA ASP A 63 1.07 30.60 1.53
C ASP A 63 0.92 29.58 2.68
N ALA A 64 0.13 29.87 3.72
CA ALA A 64 -0.08 28.93 4.83
C ALA A 64 -0.73 27.62 4.38
N GLN A 65 -1.66 27.67 3.43
CA GLN A 65 -2.30 26.49 2.85
C GLN A 65 -1.34 25.70 1.95
N ALA A 66 -0.49 26.41 1.21
CA ALA A 66 0.56 25.77 0.40
C ALA A 66 1.61 25.11 1.29
N ASP A 67 2.09 25.79 2.31
CA ASP A 67 3.11 25.29 3.24
C ASP A 67 2.61 24.07 4.01
N ALA A 68 1.37 24.10 4.51
CA ALA A 68 0.78 22.97 5.24
C ALA A 68 0.77 21.67 4.44
N VAL A 69 0.30 21.71 3.19
CA VAL A 69 0.30 20.51 2.33
C VAL A 69 1.70 20.13 1.87
N ALA A 70 2.57 21.10 1.61
CA ALA A 70 3.94 20.85 1.18
C ALA A 70 4.75 20.15 2.28
N GLU A 71 4.60 20.56 3.55
CA GLU A 71 5.24 19.92 4.69
C GLU A 71 4.80 18.46 4.83
N LEU A 72 3.49 18.19 4.79
CA LEU A 72 2.97 16.83 4.85
C LEU A 72 3.54 15.96 3.74
N LEU A 73 3.46 16.41 2.48
CA LEU A 73 3.91 15.65 1.33
C LEU A 73 5.43 15.45 1.32
N TYR A 74 6.19 16.42 1.84
CA TYR A 74 7.62 16.27 2.02
C TYR A 74 7.96 15.18 3.05
N HIS A 75 7.27 15.18 4.19
CA HIS A 75 7.43 14.13 5.20
C HIS A 75 7.00 12.75 4.67
N CYS A 76 5.88 12.66 3.95
CA CYS A 76 5.46 11.43 3.29
C CYS A 76 6.55 10.90 2.35
N GLY A 77 7.03 11.75 1.45
CA GLY A 77 8.05 11.35 0.47
C GLY A 77 9.36 10.93 1.11
N ALA A 78 9.83 11.65 2.12
CA ALA A 78 11.05 11.31 2.84
C ALA A 78 10.93 9.94 3.53
N ASN A 79 9.79 9.67 4.19
CA ASN A 79 9.59 8.44 4.94
C ASN A 79 9.33 7.19 4.08
N VAL A 80 8.99 7.37 2.81
CA VAL A 80 8.94 6.27 1.82
C VAL A 80 10.22 6.19 0.97
N GLU A 81 11.27 6.90 1.36
CA GLU A 81 12.54 6.97 0.61
C GLU A 81 12.33 7.32 -0.86
N MET A 82 11.60 8.41 -1.10
CA MET A 82 11.30 8.88 -2.44
C MET A 82 12.58 9.23 -3.20
N ASN A 83 12.75 8.65 -4.36
CA ASN A 83 13.80 9.02 -5.28
C ASN A 83 13.35 10.23 -6.12
N TYR A 84 13.73 11.41 -5.71
CA TYR A 84 13.31 12.66 -6.32
C TYR A 84 14.10 12.99 -7.57
N SER A 85 13.41 13.43 -8.62
CA SER A 85 14.03 14.04 -9.79
C SER A 85 13.15 15.14 -10.41
N VAL A 86 13.73 15.88 -11.36
CA VAL A 86 13.01 16.95 -12.07
C VAL A 86 11.98 16.41 -13.06
N SER A 87 12.18 15.20 -13.57
CA SER A 87 11.31 14.58 -14.58
C SER A 87 10.29 13.61 -13.98
N ALA A 88 10.69 12.85 -12.96
CA ALA A 88 9.81 11.89 -12.28
C ALA A 88 10.34 11.57 -10.88
N SER A 89 9.47 11.43 -9.91
CA SER A 89 9.82 11.00 -8.55
C SER A 89 9.09 9.70 -8.24
N GLY A 90 9.80 8.68 -7.78
CA GLY A 90 9.25 7.35 -7.57
C GLY A 90 9.82 6.64 -6.35
N THR A 91 9.02 5.73 -5.83
CA THR A 91 9.39 4.77 -4.78
C THR A 91 8.45 3.57 -4.85
N GLN A 92 8.69 2.58 -4.00
CA GLN A 92 7.79 1.43 -3.90
C GLN A 92 6.63 1.73 -2.96
N THR A 93 5.39 1.53 -3.43
CA THR A 93 4.16 1.76 -2.64
C THR A 93 4.13 0.97 -1.32
N SER A 94 4.71 -0.21 -1.32
CA SER A 94 4.82 -1.07 -0.13
C SER A 94 5.54 -0.43 1.06
N ARG A 95 6.39 0.59 0.84
CA ARG A 95 7.08 1.32 1.92
C ARG A 95 6.14 2.16 2.77
N VAL A 96 4.97 2.49 2.22
CA VAL A 96 3.95 3.27 2.94
C VAL A 96 3.48 2.57 4.21
N ALA A 97 3.34 1.24 4.19
CA ALA A 97 2.92 0.48 5.38
C ALA A 97 3.85 0.74 6.57
N LEU A 98 5.16 0.69 6.32
CA LEU A 98 6.17 0.93 7.35
C LEU A 98 6.20 2.40 7.80
N ALA A 99 6.17 3.33 6.84
CA ALA A 99 6.17 4.75 7.13
C ALA A 99 4.97 5.15 7.99
N LEU A 100 3.76 4.70 7.63
CA LEU A 100 2.55 5.00 8.37
C LEU A 100 2.57 4.41 9.79
N SER A 101 2.95 3.13 9.94
CA SER A 101 2.90 2.48 11.26
C SER A 101 4.02 2.94 12.19
N GLU A 102 5.25 3.11 11.70
CA GLU A 102 6.39 3.41 12.56
C GLU A 102 6.56 4.90 12.86
N VAL A 103 6.26 5.75 11.86
CA VAL A 103 6.52 7.19 11.98
C VAL A 103 5.25 7.96 12.32
N PHE A 104 4.13 7.57 11.75
CA PHE A 104 2.89 8.35 11.84
C PHE A 104 1.82 7.75 12.76
N GLY A 105 2.12 6.64 13.45
CA GLY A 105 1.22 6.07 14.47
C GLY A 105 -0.06 5.46 13.91
N TYR A 106 -0.02 5.00 12.67
CA TYR A 106 -1.09 4.18 12.09
C TYR A 106 -0.98 2.74 12.56
N SER A 107 -2.09 2.01 12.44
CA SER A 107 -2.13 0.59 12.83
C SER A 107 -1.06 -0.22 12.08
N PRO A 108 -0.28 -1.04 12.78
CA PRO A 108 0.67 -1.96 12.14
C PRO A 108 -0.02 -3.14 11.43
N SER A 109 -1.36 -3.19 11.44
CA SER A 109 -2.11 -4.18 10.65
C SER A 109 -2.17 -3.87 9.15
N ILE A 110 -1.63 -2.74 8.69
CA ILE A 110 -1.58 -2.38 7.28
C ILE A 110 -0.97 -3.50 6.44
N ARG A 111 -1.67 -3.90 5.37
CA ARG A 111 -1.26 -4.99 4.48
C ARG A 111 -1.09 -4.50 3.05
N TYR A 112 0.03 -4.84 2.44
CA TYR A 112 0.26 -4.65 1.01
C TYR A 112 0.02 -5.96 0.28
N LEU A 113 -1.05 -6.04 -0.51
CA LEU A 113 -1.48 -7.23 -1.22
C LEU A 113 -1.32 -7.04 -2.73
N GLN A 114 -0.91 -8.11 -3.42
CA GLN A 114 -0.81 -8.13 -4.88
C GLN A 114 -2.00 -8.87 -5.49
N LYS A 115 -2.61 -8.29 -6.52
CA LYS A 115 -3.81 -8.79 -7.18
C LYS A 115 -3.63 -10.21 -7.74
N GLU A 116 -2.45 -10.53 -8.23
CA GLU A 116 -2.14 -11.83 -8.82
C GLU A 116 -2.36 -13.01 -7.87
N ALA A 117 -2.32 -12.76 -6.55
CA ALA A 117 -2.57 -13.80 -5.55
C ALA A 117 -4.06 -14.09 -5.31
N TYR A 118 -4.97 -13.35 -5.94
CA TYR A 118 -6.41 -13.42 -5.68
C TYR A 118 -7.21 -13.52 -6.96
N ARG A 119 -8.37 -14.16 -6.89
CA ARG A 119 -9.39 -14.11 -7.96
C ARG A 119 -10.03 -12.73 -7.99
N TRP A 120 -10.62 -12.33 -9.11
CA TRP A 120 -11.22 -11.01 -9.27
C TRP A 120 -12.41 -10.75 -8.33
N ASP A 121 -13.23 -11.77 -8.09
CA ASP A 121 -14.35 -11.70 -7.14
C ASP A 121 -13.86 -11.50 -5.70
N GLU A 122 -12.91 -12.30 -5.24
CA GLU A 122 -12.28 -12.17 -3.93
C GLU A 122 -11.61 -10.80 -3.74
N TRP A 123 -10.90 -10.33 -4.77
CA TRP A 123 -10.24 -9.03 -4.77
C TRP A 123 -11.24 -7.91 -4.58
N LYS A 124 -12.30 -7.86 -5.40
CA LYS A 124 -13.33 -6.83 -5.31
C LYS A 124 -14.07 -6.85 -3.98
N ASP A 125 -14.37 -8.04 -3.47
CA ASP A 125 -15.06 -8.20 -2.18
C ASP A 125 -14.19 -7.71 -1.00
N MET A 126 -12.87 -7.93 -1.07
CA MET A 126 -11.92 -7.40 -0.10
C MET A 126 -11.92 -5.87 -0.10
N LEU A 127 -11.83 -5.25 -1.27
CA LEU A 127 -11.84 -3.78 -1.41
C LEU A 127 -13.16 -3.17 -0.94
N ARG A 128 -14.30 -3.79 -1.27
CA ARG A 128 -15.61 -3.31 -0.80
C ARG A 128 -15.72 -3.35 0.72
N LYS A 129 -15.30 -4.46 1.35
CA LYS A 129 -15.30 -4.58 2.82
C LYS A 129 -14.47 -3.50 3.49
N GLU A 130 -13.35 -3.15 2.92
CA GLU A 130 -12.49 -2.07 3.42
C GLU A 130 -13.21 -0.72 3.33
N LEU A 131 -13.82 -0.43 2.18
CA LEU A 131 -14.59 0.80 1.95
C LEU A 131 -15.85 0.88 2.81
N ASP A 132 -16.53 -0.24 3.05
CA ASP A 132 -17.70 -0.33 3.94
C ASP A 132 -17.34 0.01 5.39
N LEU A 133 -16.09 -0.24 5.79
CA LEU A 133 -15.56 0.19 7.10
C LEU A 133 -15.14 1.67 7.14
N GLY A 134 -15.22 2.37 6.01
CA GLY A 134 -14.82 3.77 5.89
C GLY A 134 -13.31 3.96 5.74
N TYR A 135 -12.58 2.96 5.27
CA TYR A 135 -11.14 3.04 5.06
C TYR A 135 -10.80 3.18 3.59
N PRO A 136 -10.43 4.38 3.12
CA PRO A 136 -9.86 4.54 1.79
C PRO A 136 -8.51 3.84 1.74
N MET A 137 -8.15 3.34 0.56
CA MET A 137 -6.95 2.55 0.37
C MET A 137 -6.02 3.14 -0.67
N ILE A 138 -4.72 2.89 -0.53
CA ILE A 138 -3.75 3.20 -1.58
C ILE A 138 -3.68 2.00 -2.53
N TYR A 139 -3.94 2.27 -3.79
CA TYR A 139 -3.90 1.31 -4.87
C TYR A 139 -2.75 1.66 -5.82
N ASP A 140 -2.13 0.68 -6.42
CA ASP A 140 -1.12 0.91 -7.46
C ASP A 140 -1.26 -0.08 -8.62
N GLY A 141 -0.69 0.30 -9.75
CA GLY A 141 -0.63 -0.52 -10.94
C GLY A 141 0.43 -0.02 -11.91
N GLN A 142 0.64 -0.79 -12.95
CA GLN A 142 1.58 -0.51 -14.01
C GLN A 142 0.84 -0.31 -15.34
N SER A 143 1.29 0.66 -16.11
CA SER A 143 0.94 0.87 -17.50
C SER A 143 2.18 0.77 -18.39
N SER A 144 2.02 0.90 -19.70
CA SER A 144 3.18 0.96 -20.62
C SER A 144 4.07 2.18 -20.37
N SER A 145 3.54 3.22 -19.73
CA SER A 145 4.26 4.47 -19.44
C SER A 145 4.93 4.47 -18.06
N GLY A 146 4.68 3.45 -17.24
CA GLY A 146 5.25 3.31 -15.89
C GLY A 146 4.21 3.02 -14.83
N GLY A 147 4.66 2.99 -13.57
CA GLY A 147 3.81 2.75 -12.41
C GLY A 147 3.16 4.01 -11.87
N HIS A 148 1.99 3.86 -11.27
CA HIS A 148 1.29 4.93 -10.57
C HIS A 148 0.63 4.41 -9.29
N ALA A 149 0.70 5.20 -8.22
CA ALA A 149 -0.02 4.98 -6.97
C ALA A 149 -1.10 6.05 -6.82
N PHE A 150 -2.30 5.64 -6.43
CA PHE A 150 -3.50 6.48 -6.33
C PHE A 150 -4.38 5.99 -5.18
N VAL A 151 -5.47 6.70 -4.92
CA VAL A 151 -6.40 6.35 -3.85
C VAL A 151 -7.67 5.74 -4.44
N CYS A 152 -8.11 4.62 -3.86
CA CYS A 152 -9.43 4.06 -4.07
C CYS A 152 -10.26 4.34 -2.80
N ASP A 153 -11.31 5.16 -2.94
CA ASP A 153 -12.07 5.72 -1.82
C ASP A 153 -13.59 5.50 -1.92
N GLY A 154 -14.03 4.72 -2.90
CA GLY A 154 -15.44 4.40 -3.07
C GLY A 154 -15.70 3.30 -4.09
N TYR A 155 -16.93 2.84 -4.15
CA TYR A 155 -17.41 1.94 -5.19
C TYR A 155 -18.89 2.19 -5.51
N SER A 156 -19.33 1.72 -6.67
CA SER A 156 -20.70 1.80 -7.13
C SER A 156 -21.33 0.41 -7.22
N GLU A 157 -22.67 0.36 -7.23
CA GLU A 157 -23.44 -0.89 -7.38
C GLU A 157 -23.18 -1.60 -8.71
N ASP A 158 -22.78 -0.87 -9.75
CA ASP A 158 -22.43 -1.44 -11.07
C ASP A 158 -21.07 -2.17 -11.07
N GLY A 159 -20.35 -2.15 -9.94
CA GLY A 159 -19.07 -2.83 -9.76
C GLY A 159 -17.84 -2.05 -10.15
N THR A 160 -18.00 -0.75 -10.43
CA THR A 160 -16.89 0.19 -10.60
C THR A 160 -16.41 0.71 -9.26
N PHE A 161 -15.15 1.19 -9.21
CA PHE A 161 -14.53 1.76 -8.02
C PHE A 161 -14.16 3.21 -8.27
N HIS A 162 -14.39 4.07 -7.28
CA HIS A 162 -14.00 5.45 -7.36
C HIS A 162 -12.50 5.59 -7.13
N ILE A 163 -11.83 6.27 -8.05
CA ILE A 163 -10.39 6.48 -8.05
C ILE A 163 -10.09 7.97 -7.99
N ASN A 164 -9.27 8.35 -7.03
CA ASN A 164 -8.62 9.64 -6.95
C ASN A 164 -7.16 9.45 -7.41
N TRP A 165 -6.87 9.91 -8.62
CA TRP A 165 -5.57 9.74 -9.25
C TRP A 165 -4.44 10.56 -8.61
N GLY A 166 -4.77 11.51 -7.74
CA GLY A 166 -3.79 12.42 -7.15
C GLY A 166 -3.29 13.50 -8.12
N TRP A 167 -4.06 13.79 -9.18
CA TRP A 167 -3.77 14.77 -10.23
C TRP A 167 -4.65 16.02 -10.09
N ASP A 168 -4.72 16.55 -8.86
CA ASP A 168 -5.54 17.74 -8.55
C ASP A 168 -7.01 17.60 -9.01
N GLY A 169 -7.57 16.40 -8.87
CA GLY A 169 -8.94 16.06 -9.27
C GLY A 169 -9.12 15.78 -10.76
N TYR A 170 -8.06 15.88 -11.58
CA TYR A 170 -8.15 15.52 -12.99
C TYR A 170 -8.39 14.01 -13.14
N SER A 171 -9.34 13.65 -14.00
CA SER A 171 -9.78 12.28 -14.28
C SER A 171 -10.31 11.49 -13.08
N ASN A 172 -10.51 12.08 -11.90
CA ASN A 172 -11.16 11.38 -10.80
C ASN A 172 -12.55 10.88 -11.21
N GLY A 173 -12.92 9.67 -10.81
CA GLY A 173 -14.18 9.07 -11.18
C GLY A 173 -14.25 7.58 -10.94
N TYR A 174 -15.24 6.93 -11.54
CA TYR A 174 -15.50 5.51 -11.37
C TYR A 174 -14.91 4.68 -12.51
N PHE A 175 -14.13 3.65 -12.16
CA PHE A 175 -13.38 2.83 -13.11
C PHE A 175 -13.58 1.34 -12.85
N VAL A 176 -13.49 0.57 -13.94
CA VAL A 176 -13.37 -0.88 -13.87
C VAL A 176 -11.94 -1.23 -13.50
N LEU A 177 -11.72 -1.98 -12.41
CA LEU A 177 -10.38 -2.29 -11.92
C LEU A 177 -9.49 -3.05 -12.92
N SER A 178 -10.07 -3.81 -13.83
CA SER A 178 -9.30 -4.56 -14.83
C SER A 178 -8.69 -3.69 -15.93
N THR A 179 -9.10 -2.43 -16.04
CA THR A 179 -8.56 -1.50 -17.03
C THR A 179 -7.86 -0.30 -16.40
N LEU A 180 -8.48 0.32 -15.39
CA LEU A 180 -7.97 1.53 -14.69
C LEU A 180 -7.39 2.57 -15.64
N ASP A 181 -8.15 2.85 -16.69
CA ASP A 181 -7.75 3.72 -17.79
C ASP A 181 -8.26 5.15 -17.54
N ALA A 182 -7.39 5.98 -16.97
CA ALA A 182 -7.72 7.35 -16.54
C ALA A 182 -8.01 8.29 -17.71
N GLU A 183 -7.41 8.06 -18.86
CA GLU A 183 -7.46 8.94 -20.02
C GLU A 183 -8.32 8.37 -21.17
N GLY A 184 -8.71 7.09 -21.08
CA GLY A 184 -9.52 6.42 -22.09
C GLY A 184 -8.75 6.11 -23.38
N ASP A 185 -7.43 6.04 -23.31
CA ASP A 185 -6.54 5.81 -24.43
C ASP A 185 -6.08 4.35 -24.58
N GLY A 186 -6.56 3.47 -23.69
CA GLY A 186 -6.20 2.05 -23.65
C GLY A 186 -4.89 1.74 -22.91
N ASN A 187 -4.28 2.73 -22.27
CA ASN A 187 -3.03 2.61 -21.53
C ASN A 187 -3.27 2.71 -20.00
N GLY A 188 -4.17 1.89 -19.49
CA GLY A 188 -4.53 1.89 -18.08
C GLY A 188 -3.51 1.18 -17.18
N TYR A 189 -3.64 1.42 -15.87
CA TYR A 189 -2.80 0.81 -14.82
C TYR A 189 -3.31 -0.59 -14.44
N SER A 190 -3.43 -1.46 -15.42
CA SER A 190 -4.05 -2.78 -15.31
C SER A 190 -3.10 -3.91 -14.90
N ASP A 191 -1.80 -3.70 -15.04
CA ASP A 191 -0.78 -4.71 -14.76
C ASP A 191 -0.18 -4.55 -13.37
N GLY A 192 0.29 -5.65 -12.77
CA GLY A 192 1.00 -5.66 -11.49
C GLY A 192 0.24 -4.94 -10.36
N GLN A 193 -1.08 -4.99 -10.38
CA GLN A 193 -1.91 -4.26 -9.43
C GLN A 193 -1.68 -4.72 -8.00
N ALA A 194 -1.64 -3.75 -7.08
CA ALA A 194 -1.55 -4.00 -5.66
C ALA A 194 -2.35 -2.97 -4.85
N VAL A 195 -2.57 -3.26 -3.57
CA VAL A 195 -3.32 -2.41 -2.66
C VAL A 195 -2.77 -2.44 -1.25
N LEU A 196 -2.79 -1.31 -0.56
CA LEU A 196 -2.61 -1.21 0.88
C LEU A 196 -3.98 -1.11 1.54
N LEU A 197 -4.28 -2.07 2.41
CA LEU A 197 -5.50 -2.18 3.21
C LEU A 197 -5.22 -1.92 4.68
N GLU A 198 -6.29 -1.71 5.45
CA GLU A 198 -6.26 -1.47 6.90
C GLU A 198 -5.48 -0.19 7.29
N ILE A 199 -5.52 0.83 6.42
CA ILE A 199 -4.89 2.12 6.67
C ILE A 199 -5.79 2.94 7.60
N ARG A 200 -5.52 2.88 8.89
CA ARG A 200 -6.27 3.61 9.92
C ARG A 200 -5.37 4.00 11.08
N PRO A 201 -5.68 5.08 11.80
CA PRO A 201 -4.97 5.40 13.04
C PRO A 201 -4.95 4.24 14.02
N GLU A 202 -3.85 4.08 14.73
CA GLU A 202 -3.71 3.08 15.80
C GLU A 202 -4.72 3.37 16.92
N GLN A 203 -5.40 2.35 17.40
CA GLN A 203 -6.29 2.46 18.55
C GLN A 203 -5.59 1.93 19.80
N SER A 204 -5.69 2.68 20.90
CA SER A 204 -5.07 2.29 22.17
C SER A 204 -5.62 0.95 22.67
N GLY A 205 -4.72 0.00 22.97
CA GLY A 205 -5.07 -1.32 23.47
C GLY A 205 -5.49 -2.33 22.40
N GLU A 206 -5.31 -1.99 21.12
CA GLU A 206 -5.54 -2.92 20.02
C GLU A 206 -4.49 -4.04 20.05
N GLU A 207 -4.93 -5.29 20.07
CA GLU A 207 -4.02 -6.43 19.85
C GLU A 207 -3.71 -6.54 18.35
N TYR A 208 -2.44 -6.42 18.02
CA TYR A 208 -1.99 -6.56 16.64
C TYR A 208 -1.76 -8.01 16.30
N PHE A 209 -2.51 -8.49 15.33
CA PHE A 209 -2.18 -9.75 14.69
C PHE A 209 -1.30 -9.46 13.46
N ILE A 210 0.00 -9.58 13.65
CA ILE A 210 0.91 -9.61 12.50
C ILE A 210 0.59 -10.87 11.71
N ARG A 211 -0.01 -10.69 10.54
CA ARG A 211 -0.36 -11.79 9.65
C ARG A 211 0.60 -11.80 8.46
N PRO A 212 1.28 -12.90 8.20
CA PRO A 212 1.91 -13.07 6.90
C PRO A 212 0.83 -13.08 5.83
N TYR A 213 1.10 -12.44 4.71
CA TYR A 213 0.17 -12.41 3.59
C TYR A 213 0.79 -13.02 2.35
N LEU A 214 -0.06 -13.68 1.58
CA LEU A 214 0.32 -14.33 0.34
C LEU A 214 0.55 -13.26 -0.73
N ILE A 215 1.71 -13.31 -1.38
CA ILE A 215 2.03 -12.44 -2.51
C ILE A 215 1.78 -13.17 -3.81
N ARG A 216 2.24 -14.41 -3.87
CA ARG A 216 2.18 -15.24 -5.05
C ARG A 216 1.98 -16.71 -4.65
N ALA A 217 1.15 -17.41 -5.40
CA ALA A 217 1.06 -18.85 -5.35
C ALA A 217 1.19 -19.42 -6.77
N ASN A 218 2.06 -20.42 -6.93
CA ASN A 218 2.22 -21.13 -8.18
C ASN A 218 1.90 -22.61 -7.96
N TYR A 219 1.16 -23.18 -8.88
CA TYR A 219 0.85 -24.60 -8.88
C TYR A 219 1.46 -25.27 -10.12
N SER A 220 2.10 -26.41 -9.92
CA SER A 220 2.54 -27.26 -11.02
C SER A 220 2.19 -28.72 -10.75
N LYS A 221 1.88 -29.49 -11.80
CA LYS A 221 1.58 -30.90 -11.72
C LYS A 221 2.42 -31.66 -12.75
N SER A 222 3.06 -32.74 -12.30
CA SER A 222 3.83 -33.65 -13.17
C SER A 222 3.52 -35.09 -12.76
N GLY A 223 2.77 -35.81 -13.64
CA GLY A 223 2.28 -37.16 -13.32
C GLY A 223 1.35 -37.16 -12.10
N ASN A 224 1.69 -37.99 -11.11
CA ASN A 224 0.97 -38.07 -9.83
C ASN A 224 1.44 -37.08 -8.78
N ASN A 225 2.47 -36.29 -9.07
CA ASN A 225 3.02 -35.31 -8.14
C ASN A 225 2.46 -33.93 -8.44
N ALA A 226 2.06 -33.21 -7.41
CA ALA A 226 1.70 -31.81 -7.47
C ALA A 226 2.62 -31.01 -6.55
N SER A 227 3.05 -29.84 -7.00
CA SER A 227 3.79 -28.90 -6.17
C SER A 227 3.10 -27.56 -6.12
N VAL A 228 3.06 -26.97 -4.95
CA VAL A 228 2.60 -25.62 -4.72
C VAL A 228 3.77 -24.84 -4.15
N SER A 229 4.16 -23.77 -4.81
CA SER A 229 5.09 -22.79 -4.25
C SER A 229 4.35 -21.49 -3.99
N PHE A 230 4.65 -20.83 -2.88
CA PHE A 230 4.06 -19.55 -2.55
C PHE A 230 5.08 -18.64 -1.90
N ASP A 231 4.96 -17.36 -2.22
CA ASP A 231 5.72 -16.30 -1.61
C ASP A 231 4.83 -15.61 -0.58
N MET A 232 5.34 -15.47 0.62
CA MET A 232 4.66 -14.77 1.70
C MET A 232 5.54 -13.64 2.20
N LYS A 233 4.92 -12.56 2.60
CA LYS A 233 5.57 -11.43 3.26
C LYS A 233 4.90 -11.12 4.58
N TYR A 234 5.65 -10.56 5.49
CA TYR A 234 5.13 -9.89 6.66
C TYR A 234 5.98 -8.65 6.93
N TYR A 235 5.36 -7.66 7.51
CA TYR A 235 6.05 -6.49 8.01
C TYR A 235 6.00 -6.51 9.53
N ALA A 236 7.14 -6.52 10.16
CA ALA A 236 7.26 -6.41 11.60
C ALA A 236 8.67 -5.92 11.97
N LEU A 237 8.76 -5.26 13.12
CA LEU A 237 10.02 -4.81 13.71
C LEU A 237 10.79 -5.94 14.41
N LYS A 238 10.13 -7.07 14.64
CA LYS A 238 10.70 -8.22 15.37
C LYS A 238 10.52 -9.49 14.59
N ASP A 239 11.40 -10.43 14.83
CA ASP A 239 11.30 -11.78 14.29
C ASP A 239 10.06 -12.48 14.84
N HIS A 240 9.34 -13.18 13.97
CA HIS A 240 8.15 -13.94 14.31
C HIS A 240 8.25 -15.37 13.81
N VAL A 241 7.61 -16.28 14.54
CA VAL A 241 7.42 -17.66 14.13
C VAL A 241 5.99 -17.83 13.68
N PHE A 242 5.80 -18.27 12.44
CA PHE A 242 4.50 -18.60 11.89
C PHE A 242 4.38 -20.10 11.66
N TYR A 243 3.21 -20.63 11.95
CA TYR A 243 2.84 -22.00 11.61
C TYR A 243 1.98 -21.99 10.35
N LEU A 244 2.45 -22.66 9.32
CA LEU A 244 1.76 -22.72 8.04
C LEU A 244 1.06 -24.08 7.92
N GLU A 245 -0.24 -24.05 7.72
CA GLU A 245 -1.03 -25.23 7.35
C GLU A 245 -1.43 -25.11 5.88
N LEU A 246 -1.22 -26.20 5.15
CA LEU A 246 -1.74 -26.34 3.78
C LEU A 246 -2.95 -27.28 3.83
N GLY A 247 -4.01 -26.91 3.14
CA GLY A 247 -5.21 -27.73 3.01
C GLY A 247 -5.61 -27.86 1.55
N VAL A 248 -6.11 -29.02 1.18
CA VAL A 248 -6.79 -29.22 -0.10
C VAL A 248 -8.27 -28.93 0.10
N ILE A 249 -8.80 -27.98 -0.66
CA ILE A 249 -10.19 -27.56 -0.60
C ILE A 249 -10.95 -28.24 -1.75
N GLY A 250 -12.04 -28.93 -1.43
CA GLY A 250 -12.95 -29.51 -2.40
C GLY A 250 -13.76 -28.45 -3.16
N GLN A 251 -14.47 -28.86 -4.18
CA GLN A 251 -15.32 -27.96 -4.99
C GLN A 251 -16.44 -27.30 -4.18
N ASP A 252 -16.83 -27.90 -3.07
CA ASP A 252 -17.81 -27.39 -2.11
C ASP A 252 -17.23 -26.41 -1.07
N GLY A 253 -15.93 -26.11 -1.17
CA GLY A 253 -15.23 -25.23 -0.24
C GLY A 253 -14.79 -25.90 1.07
N ALA A 254 -15.07 -27.19 1.27
CA ALA A 254 -14.65 -27.92 2.46
C ALA A 254 -13.17 -28.35 2.35
N ILE A 255 -12.47 -28.37 3.48
CA ILE A 255 -11.11 -28.94 3.53
C ILE A 255 -11.22 -30.46 3.48
N VAL A 256 -10.81 -31.04 2.35
CA VAL A 256 -10.88 -32.49 2.13
C VAL A 256 -9.61 -33.23 2.56
N GLN A 257 -8.49 -32.54 2.64
CA GLN A 257 -7.23 -33.11 3.11
C GLN A 257 -6.35 -32.03 3.74
N LYS A 258 -5.78 -32.34 4.90
CA LYS A 258 -4.70 -31.54 5.50
C LYS A 258 -3.39 -32.34 5.42
N PRO A 259 -2.25 -31.74 5.05
CA PRO A 259 -0.94 -32.35 5.26
C PRO A 259 -0.73 -32.59 6.76
N THR A 260 0.02 -33.61 7.07
CA THR A 260 0.05 -34.21 8.41
C THR A 260 0.67 -33.36 9.53
N ASP A 261 1.48 -32.35 9.21
CA ASP A 261 2.09 -31.48 10.22
C ASP A 261 2.18 -30.01 9.79
N PRO A 262 1.83 -29.06 10.68
CA PRO A 262 2.05 -27.64 10.42
C PRO A 262 3.55 -27.38 10.30
N LEU A 263 3.93 -26.66 9.26
CA LEU A 263 5.31 -26.27 9.03
C LEU A 263 5.64 -25.01 9.80
N ALA A 264 6.41 -25.13 10.87
CA ALA A 264 6.97 -23.98 11.57
C ALA A 264 8.06 -23.32 10.73
N ARG A 265 7.99 -22.01 10.53
CA ARG A 265 9.02 -21.20 9.87
C ARG A 265 9.34 -19.97 10.69
N ASN A 266 10.62 -19.74 10.86
CA ASN A 266 11.14 -18.50 11.41
C ASN A 266 11.22 -17.46 10.30
N PHE A 267 10.53 -16.37 10.51
CA PHE A 267 10.60 -15.20 9.65
C PHE A 267 11.42 -14.14 10.37
N GLN A 268 12.51 -13.71 9.75
CA GLN A 268 13.30 -12.61 10.29
C GLN A 268 12.62 -11.29 10.02
N ALA A 269 12.54 -10.45 11.04
CA ALA A 269 12.12 -9.08 10.90
C ALA A 269 13.04 -8.36 9.90
N TYR A 270 12.45 -7.57 9.03
CA TYR A 270 13.20 -6.81 8.06
C TYR A 270 12.83 -5.35 8.14
N VAL A 271 13.74 -4.57 8.67
CA VAL A 271 13.64 -3.10 8.68
C VAL A 271 14.20 -2.61 7.35
N GLY A 272 13.32 -2.15 6.47
CA GLY A 272 13.70 -1.47 5.23
C GLY A 272 13.89 -2.33 3.98
N GLY A 273 13.34 -3.54 3.88
CA GLY A 273 13.42 -4.32 2.66
C GLY A 273 12.59 -5.60 2.62
N TRP A 274 12.62 -6.27 1.50
CA TRP A 274 11.80 -7.42 1.20
C TRP A 274 12.53 -8.74 1.42
N ARG A 275 11.94 -9.69 2.12
CA ARG A 275 12.36 -11.07 2.06
C ARG A 275 11.19 -11.96 1.66
N ALA A 276 11.28 -12.54 0.47
CA ALA A 276 10.38 -13.60 0.04
C ALA A 276 10.84 -14.93 0.65
N VAL A 277 9.90 -15.71 1.16
CA VAL A 277 10.14 -17.10 1.52
C VAL A 277 9.43 -17.96 0.49
N SER A 278 10.20 -18.65 -0.34
CA SER A 278 9.66 -19.62 -1.29
C SER A 278 9.56 -20.99 -0.61
N TYR A 279 8.43 -21.66 -0.82
CA TYR A 279 8.20 -23.00 -0.31
C TYR A 279 7.83 -23.96 -1.43
N THR A 280 8.57 -25.05 -1.52
CA THR A 280 8.25 -26.16 -2.44
C THR A 280 8.10 -27.42 -1.60
N HIS A 281 6.89 -27.95 -1.49
CA HIS A 281 6.67 -29.36 -1.16
C HIS A 281 5.23 -29.80 -1.45
N LEU A 282 5.17 -30.89 -2.13
CA LEU A 282 4.34 -32.07 -1.84
C LEU A 282 4.93 -33.27 -2.58
#